data_3febdfb5ed496f6ee8606d3739a309f6
#
_entry.id   3febdfb5ed496f6ee8606d3739a309f6
#
_cell.length_a   1.000
_cell.length_b   1.000
_cell.length_c   1.000
_cell.angle_alpha   90.00
_cell.angle_beta   90.00
_cell.angle_gamma   90.00
#
_symmetry.space_group_name_H-M   'P 1'
#
loop_
_entity.id
_entity.type
_entity.pdbx_description
1 polymer ?
#
loop_
_entity_poly.entity_id
_entity_poly.type
_entity_poly.pdbx_seq_one_letter_code
_entity_poly.pdbx_strand_id
1 'polypeptide(L)'
;MDNTKRFKAVFFDLGGTLRIALKDEPYMKHARRKMAEIAGTDMPYEEFFQLIEDRYEPYRKWALSEFKESDDEELWCKWLLPDYDPVRIKQVCHELSFQYRQTKGRRVVVDGGVEVIKGLHERGYKLGIISNLIGENEVPDWLEEDGLDKYFDSVILSSVCHLR
;
A
#
# COMPACT_ATOMS: atom_id res chain seq x y z
N MET A 1 -32.68 -16.07 9.30
CA MET A 1 -31.22 -15.81 9.42
C MET A 1 -30.65 -17.07 10.02
N ASP A 2 -29.80 -17.75 9.30
CA ASP A 2 -29.17 -19.01 9.74
C ASP A 2 -28.18 -18.69 10.86
N ASN A 3 -28.54 -19.05 12.09
CA ASN A 3 -27.78 -18.73 13.31
C ASN A 3 -26.71 -19.81 13.61
N THR A 4 -26.41 -20.67 12.64
CA THR A 4 -25.53 -21.84 12.81
C THR A 4 -24.05 -21.54 12.49
N LYS A 5 -23.75 -20.37 11.91
CA LYS A 5 -22.36 -20.00 11.58
C LYS A 5 -21.58 -19.65 12.83
N ARG A 6 -20.48 -20.37 13.07
CA ARG A 6 -19.54 -20.08 14.17
C ARG A 6 -18.87 -18.70 14.01
N PHE A 7 -18.62 -18.27 12.76
CA PHE A 7 -18.04 -16.97 12.43
C PHE A 7 -18.99 -16.19 11.54
N LYS A 8 -19.02 -14.87 11.71
CA LYS A 8 -19.88 -13.95 10.95
C LYS A 8 -19.10 -13.05 9.99
N ALA A 9 -17.80 -12.90 10.21
CA ALA A 9 -16.92 -12.07 9.42
C ALA A 9 -15.59 -12.77 9.13
N VAL A 10 -14.96 -12.38 8.05
CA VAL A 10 -13.61 -12.79 7.64
C VAL A 10 -12.81 -11.53 7.32
N PHE A 11 -11.65 -11.39 7.93
CA PHE A 11 -10.71 -10.32 7.63
C PHE A 11 -9.49 -10.89 6.93
N PHE A 12 -9.04 -10.21 5.89
CA PHE A 12 -7.87 -10.58 5.09
C PHE A 12 -6.73 -9.58 5.32
N ASP A 13 -5.52 -10.09 5.44
CA ASP A 13 -4.34 -9.30 5.07
C ASP A 13 -4.20 -9.24 3.55
N LEU A 14 -3.41 -8.31 3.05
CA LEU A 14 -3.18 -8.14 1.61
C LEU A 14 -1.91 -8.82 1.15
N GLY A 15 -0.78 -8.46 1.76
CA GLY A 15 0.53 -8.86 1.27
C GLY A 15 0.80 -10.36 1.40
N GLY A 16 0.87 -11.08 0.28
CA GLY A 16 1.02 -12.54 0.28
C GLY A 16 -0.27 -13.32 0.59
N THR A 17 -1.40 -12.63 0.82
CA THR A 17 -2.71 -13.23 1.10
C THR A 17 -3.67 -12.99 -0.04
N LEU A 18 -4.13 -11.76 -0.25
CA LEU A 18 -5.00 -11.42 -1.39
C LEU A 18 -4.22 -10.91 -2.60
N ARG A 19 -3.07 -10.30 -2.38
CA ARG A 19 -2.23 -9.75 -3.45
C ARG A 19 -0.78 -10.20 -3.31
N ILE A 20 -0.17 -10.57 -4.44
CA ILE A 20 1.25 -10.87 -4.56
C ILE A 20 1.95 -9.86 -5.45
N ALA A 21 3.25 -9.70 -5.25
CA ALA A 21 4.10 -8.86 -6.10
C ALA A 21 4.88 -9.73 -7.07
N LEU A 22 4.55 -9.65 -8.35
CA LEU A 22 5.30 -10.31 -9.42
C LEU A 22 6.54 -9.46 -9.74
N LYS A 23 7.70 -10.11 -9.77
CA LYS A 23 8.95 -9.45 -10.18
C LYS A 23 8.90 -9.15 -11.68
N ASP A 24 8.93 -7.87 -12.00
CA ASP A 24 8.92 -7.34 -13.37
C ASP A 24 9.93 -6.18 -13.39
N GLU A 25 11.18 -6.49 -13.77
CA GLU A 25 12.26 -5.50 -13.67
C GLU A 25 12.05 -4.26 -14.55
N PRO A 26 11.58 -4.35 -15.80
CA PRO A 26 11.20 -3.16 -16.57
C PRO A 26 10.17 -2.28 -15.86
N TYR A 27 9.13 -2.89 -15.26
CA TYR A 27 8.09 -2.19 -14.52
C TYR A 27 8.65 -1.51 -13.26
N MET A 28 9.42 -2.24 -12.47
CA MET A 28 10.06 -1.73 -11.26
C MET A 28 11.02 -0.58 -11.56
N LYS A 29 11.80 -0.69 -12.64
CA LYS A 29 12.70 0.35 -13.12
C LYS A 29 11.95 1.60 -13.57
N HIS A 30 10.81 1.42 -14.25
CA HIS A 30 9.94 2.55 -14.62
C HIS A 30 9.45 3.29 -13.38
N ALA A 31 8.98 2.56 -12.35
CA ALA A 31 8.52 3.15 -11.10
C ALA A 31 9.63 3.98 -10.39
N ARG A 32 10.87 3.46 -10.35
CA ARG A 32 12.02 4.20 -9.77
C ARG A 32 12.28 5.52 -10.51
N ARG A 33 12.25 5.50 -11.85
CA ARG A 33 12.40 6.72 -12.65
C ARG A 33 11.28 7.71 -12.38
N LYS A 34 10.06 7.20 -12.33
CA LYS A 34 8.88 8.02 -12.08
C LYS A 34 8.93 8.72 -10.73
N MET A 35 9.42 8.03 -9.69
CA MET A 35 9.63 8.64 -8.37
C MET A 35 10.59 9.83 -8.43
N ALA A 36 11.73 9.71 -9.13
CA ALA A 36 12.68 10.80 -9.26
C ALA A 36 12.11 12.00 -10.04
N GLU A 37 11.35 11.74 -11.11
CA GLU A 37 10.64 12.76 -11.88
C GLU A 37 9.62 13.52 -11.00
N ILE A 38 8.79 12.79 -10.24
CA ILE A 38 7.75 13.34 -9.37
C ILE A 38 8.37 14.18 -8.26
N ALA A 39 9.42 13.68 -7.60
CA ALA A 39 10.16 14.41 -6.58
C ALA A 39 10.85 15.67 -7.15
N GLY A 40 11.11 15.69 -8.47
CA GLY A 40 11.78 16.79 -9.15
C GLY A 40 13.25 16.91 -8.79
N THR A 41 13.91 15.78 -8.66
CA THR A 41 15.35 15.74 -8.39
C THR A 41 16.16 15.67 -9.66
N ASP A 42 17.34 16.32 -9.66
CA ASP A 42 18.36 16.17 -10.70
C ASP A 42 19.28 14.95 -10.47
N MET A 43 19.11 14.27 -9.33
CA MET A 43 19.87 13.08 -9.00
C MET A 43 19.54 11.93 -9.96
N PRO A 44 20.53 11.10 -10.39
CA PRO A 44 20.25 9.87 -11.12
C PRO A 44 19.23 9.00 -10.36
N TYR A 45 18.22 8.50 -11.06
CA TYR A 45 17.09 7.82 -10.43
C TYR A 45 17.48 6.59 -9.58
N GLU A 46 18.57 5.89 -9.90
CA GLU A 46 19.09 4.77 -9.10
C GLU A 46 19.66 5.28 -7.76
N GLU A 47 20.39 6.40 -7.77
CA GLU A 47 20.94 7.03 -6.56
C GLU A 47 19.80 7.60 -5.70
N PHE A 48 18.81 8.25 -6.33
CA PHE A 48 17.62 8.73 -5.65
C PHE A 48 16.86 7.58 -4.98
N PHE A 49 16.66 6.48 -5.70
CA PHE A 49 15.99 5.31 -5.13
C PHE A 49 16.77 4.72 -3.95
N GLN A 50 18.09 4.64 -4.04
CA GLN A 50 18.93 4.18 -2.93
C GLN A 50 18.81 5.11 -1.72
N LEU A 51 18.79 6.43 -1.91
CA LEU A 51 18.54 7.41 -0.84
C LEU A 51 17.21 7.13 -0.13
N ILE A 52 16.15 6.84 -0.87
CA ILE A 52 14.85 6.50 -0.31
C ILE A 52 14.91 5.21 0.50
N GLU A 53 15.56 4.15 -0.01
CA GLU A 53 15.70 2.87 0.72
C GLU A 53 16.49 3.06 2.03
N ASP A 54 17.57 3.83 2.00
CA ASP A 54 18.40 4.11 3.18
C ASP A 54 17.63 4.88 4.26
N ARG A 55 16.74 5.79 3.86
CA ARG A 55 15.88 6.56 4.77
C ARG A 55 14.63 5.80 5.21
N TYR A 56 14.14 4.87 4.38
CA TYR A 56 12.99 4.04 4.73
C TYR A 56 13.31 3.03 5.84
N GLU A 57 14.52 2.54 5.92
CA GLU A 57 14.89 1.56 6.95
C GLU A 57 14.76 2.08 8.40
N PRO A 58 15.32 3.26 8.77
CA PRO A 58 15.08 3.85 10.10
C PRO A 58 13.61 4.19 10.35
N TYR A 59 12.87 4.69 9.35
CA TYR A 59 11.44 4.88 9.46
C TYR A 59 10.71 3.58 9.83
N ARG A 60 11.00 2.51 9.09
CA ARG A 60 10.39 1.20 9.33
C ARG A 60 10.71 0.66 10.74
N LYS A 61 11.93 0.83 11.22
CA LYS A 61 12.31 0.46 12.58
C LYS A 61 11.50 1.21 13.62
N TRP A 62 11.35 2.52 13.44
CA TRP A 62 10.50 3.35 14.31
C TRP A 62 9.04 2.88 14.26
N ALA A 63 8.46 2.73 13.07
CA ALA A 63 7.07 2.32 12.88
C ALA A 63 6.77 0.97 13.58
N LEU A 64 7.71 0.02 13.50
CA LEU A 64 7.57 -1.28 14.16
C LEU A 64 7.74 -1.21 15.69
N SER A 65 8.64 -0.36 16.21
CA SER A 65 8.88 -0.23 17.65
C SER A 65 7.76 0.51 18.36
N GLU A 66 7.16 1.51 17.69
CA GLU A 66 6.10 2.35 18.25
C GLU A 66 4.69 1.85 17.91
N PHE A 67 4.56 0.81 17.08
CA PHE A 67 3.28 0.32 16.56
C PHE A 67 2.49 1.41 15.84
N LYS A 68 3.19 2.28 15.12
CA LYS A 68 2.63 3.43 14.40
C LYS A 68 2.92 3.34 12.90
N GLU A 69 2.11 4.04 12.14
CA GLU A 69 2.34 4.30 10.73
C GLU A 69 2.12 5.78 10.45
N SER A 70 2.99 6.39 9.67
CA SER A 70 2.76 7.75 9.17
C SER A 70 1.80 7.75 7.99
N ASP A 71 1.03 8.81 7.84
CA ASP A 71 0.37 9.13 6.58
C ASP A 71 1.41 9.46 5.49
N ASP A 72 0.94 9.62 4.26
CA ASP A 72 1.84 9.88 3.15
C ASP A 72 2.58 11.22 3.29
N GLU A 73 1.92 12.26 3.81
CA GLU A 73 2.55 13.57 4.00
C GLU A 73 3.69 13.49 5.00
N GLU A 74 3.45 12.91 6.17
CA GLU A 74 4.47 12.77 7.20
C GLU A 74 5.62 11.85 6.75
N LEU A 75 5.30 10.73 6.10
CA LEU A 75 6.30 9.81 5.56
C LEU A 75 7.26 10.51 4.60
N TRP A 76 6.72 11.24 3.64
CA TRP A 76 7.56 11.85 2.60
C TRP A 76 8.22 13.14 3.05
N CYS A 77 7.52 14.03 3.76
CA CYS A 77 8.08 15.32 4.15
C CYS A 77 9.05 15.25 5.34
N LYS A 78 8.84 14.31 6.27
CA LYS A 78 9.68 14.24 7.47
C LYS A 78 10.73 13.14 7.44
N TRP A 79 10.40 11.99 6.82
CA TRP A 79 11.27 10.82 6.87
C TRP A 79 12.09 10.61 5.59
N LEU A 80 11.44 10.64 4.42
CA LEU A 80 12.09 10.21 3.19
C LEU A 80 12.73 11.37 2.41
N LEU A 81 12.10 12.54 2.39
CA LEU A 81 12.57 13.71 1.64
C LEU A 81 12.56 14.99 2.50
N PRO A 82 13.14 14.99 3.73
CA PRO A 82 13.13 16.16 4.62
C PRO A 82 13.93 17.34 4.07
N ASP A 83 14.85 17.11 3.11
CA ASP A 83 15.72 18.11 2.50
C ASP A 83 15.10 18.74 1.23
N TYR A 84 13.91 18.29 0.82
CA TYR A 84 13.20 18.77 -0.37
C TYR A 84 12.18 19.84 0.03
N ASP A 85 11.73 20.62 -0.98
CA ASP A 85 10.67 21.61 -0.75
C ASP A 85 9.39 20.91 -0.23
N PRO A 86 8.99 21.15 1.04
CA PRO A 86 7.87 20.45 1.65
C PRO A 86 6.53 20.76 0.97
N VAL A 87 6.39 21.96 0.37
CA VAL A 87 5.16 22.33 -0.37
C VAL A 87 4.99 21.45 -1.59
N ARG A 88 6.08 21.25 -2.32
CA ARG A 88 6.09 20.38 -3.48
C ARG A 88 5.84 18.91 -3.08
N ILE A 89 6.60 18.42 -2.09
CA ILE A 89 6.50 17.00 -1.67
C ILE A 89 5.10 16.68 -1.17
N LYS A 90 4.48 17.56 -0.40
CA LYS A 90 3.09 17.41 0.05
C LYS A 90 2.10 17.23 -1.10
N GLN A 91 2.29 17.95 -2.21
CA GLN A 91 1.40 17.85 -3.39
C GLN A 91 1.50 16.51 -4.12
N VAL A 92 2.62 15.79 -3.95
CA VAL A 92 2.93 14.56 -4.71
C VAL A 92 3.12 13.33 -3.81
N CYS A 93 2.93 13.44 -2.50
CA CYS A 93 3.21 12.37 -1.54
C CYS A 93 2.44 11.08 -1.81
N HIS A 94 1.17 11.15 -2.20
CA HIS A 94 0.37 9.98 -2.55
C HIS A 94 0.92 9.26 -3.78
N GLU A 95 1.30 10.02 -4.82
CA GLU A 95 1.90 9.44 -6.02
C GLU A 95 3.28 8.84 -5.73
N LEU A 96 4.08 9.48 -4.88
CA LEU A 96 5.36 8.93 -4.42
C LEU A 96 5.16 7.61 -3.68
N SER A 97 4.20 7.52 -2.77
CA SER A 97 3.85 6.27 -2.07
C SER A 97 3.40 5.18 -3.04
N PHE A 98 2.55 5.52 -3.99
CA PHE A 98 2.11 4.60 -5.04
C PHE A 98 3.31 4.07 -5.82
N GLN A 99 4.16 4.95 -6.37
CA GLN A 99 5.32 4.54 -7.16
C GLN A 99 6.34 3.74 -6.32
N TYR A 100 6.60 4.12 -5.07
CA TYR A 100 7.47 3.36 -4.18
C TYR A 100 7.01 1.91 -4.04
N ARG A 101 5.72 1.69 -3.88
CA ARG A 101 5.16 0.34 -3.80
C ARG A 101 5.32 -0.44 -5.11
N GLN A 102 5.25 0.24 -6.28
CA GLN A 102 5.48 -0.38 -7.57
C GLN A 102 6.95 -0.79 -7.78
N THR A 103 7.92 -0.15 -7.08
CA THR A 103 9.34 -0.56 -7.13
C THR A 103 9.58 -1.96 -6.56
N LYS A 104 8.64 -2.51 -5.80
CA LYS A 104 8.73 -3.85 -5.19
C LYS A 104 8.18 -4.96 -6.09
N GLY A 105 7.54 -4.62 -7.20
CA GLY A 105 6.95 -5.52 -8.19
C GLY A 105 5.51 -5.14 -8.54
N ARG A 106 5.04 -5.67 -9.67
CA ARG A 106 3.66 -5.48 -10.11
C ARG A 106 2.71 -6.31 -9.23
N ARG A 107 1.76 -5.64 -8.60
CA ARG A 107 0.82 -6.30 -7.69
C ARG A 107 -0.36 -6.86 -8.46
N VAL A 108 -0.67 -8.12 -8.18
CA VAL A 108 -1.81 -8.83 -8.77
C VAL A 108 -2.58 -9.57 -7.68
N VAL A 109 -3.86 -9.81 -7.92
CA VAL A 109 -4.66 -10.68 -7.06
C VAL A 109 -4.11 -12.11 -7.17
N VAL A 110 -4.09 -12.84 -6.07
CA VAL A 110 -3.69 -14.24 -6.06
C VAL A 110 -4.67 -15.10 -6.87
N ASP A 111 -4.19 -16.16 -7.46
CA ASP A 111 -5.05 -17.10 -8.18
C ASP A 111 -6.16 -17.64 -7.26
N GLY A 112 -7.40 -17.59 -7.74
CA GLY A 112 -8.57 -17.98 -6.96
C GLY A 112 -9.02 -16.96 -5.91
N GLY A 113 -8.32 -15.82 -5.73
CA GLY A 113 -8.64 -14.82 -4.72
C GLY A 113 -10.00 -14.16 -4.95
N VAL A 114 -10.32 -13.84 -6.19
CA VAL A 114 -11.62 -13.25 -6.56
C VAL A 114 -12.77 -14.22 -6.28
N GLU A 115 -12.60 -15.49 -6.61
CA GLU A 115 -13.58 -16.55 -6.38
C GLU A 115 -13.82 -16.76 -4.88
N VAL A 116 -12.77 -16.72 -4.08
CA VAL A 116 -12.88 -16.83 -2.61
C VAL A 116 -13.65 -15.64 -2.02
N ILE A 117 -13.33 -14.41 -2.43
CA ILE A 117 -14.04 -13.19 -1.99
C ILE A 117 -15.53 -13.33 -2.31
N LYS A 118 -15.88 -13.60 -3.57
CA LYS A 118 -17.27 -13.76 -4.01
C LYS A 118 -17.98 -14.87 -3.29
N GLY A 119 -17.35 -16.04 -3.21
CA GLY A 119 -17.95 -17.22 -2.57
C GLY A 119 -18.19 -17.04 -1.06
N LEU A 120 -17.36 -16.29 -0.35
CA LEU A 120 -17.59 -15.96 1.05
C LEU A 120 -18.72 -14.94 1.21
N HIS A 121 -18.76 -13.93 0.35
CA HIS A 121 -19.82 -12.93 0.34
C HIS A 121 -21.19 -13.58 0.05
N GLU A 122 -21.30 -14.44 -0.96
CA GLU A 122 -22.52 -15.18 -1.31
C GLU A 122 -23.01 -16.09 -0.17
N ARG A 123 -22.08 -16.61 0.65
CA ARG A 123 -22.40 -17.37 1.86
C ARG A 123 -22.84 -16.46 3.02
N GLY A 124 -22.89 -15.14 2.81
CA GLY A 124 -23.34 -14.14 3.79
C GLY A 124 -22.33 -13.86 4.91
N TYR A 125 -21.02 -14.02 4.66
CA TYR A 125 -19.98 -13.50 5.53
C TYR A 125 -19.81 -12.00 5.28
N LYS A 126 -19.57 -11.26 6.37
CA LYS A 126 -19.01 -9.91 6.30
C LYS A 126 -17.53 -10.01 5.98
N LEU A 127 -17.05 -9.21 5.03
CA LEU A 127 -15.64 -9.23 4.63
C LEU A 127 -14.96 -7.92 4.99
N GLY A 128 -13.72 -8.02 5.44
CA GLY A 128 -12.89 -6.86 5.73
C GLY A 128 -11.44 -7.08 5.32
N ILE A 129 -10.72 -5.98 5.18
CA ILE A 129 -9.28 -5.95 4.97
C ILE A 129 -8.64 -5.30 6.20
N ILE A 130 -7.58 -5.89 6.73
CA ILE A 130 -6.69 -5.29 7.72
C ILE A 130 -5.28 -5.48 7.22
N SER A 131 -4.58 -4.38 6.92
CA SER A 131 -3.23 -4.50 6.37
C SER A 131 -2.31 -3.37 6.83
N ASN A 132 -1.07 -3.74 7.13
CA ASN A 132 0.01 -2.79 7.42
C ASN A 132 0.74 -2.44 6.14
N LEU A 133 0.60 -1.20 5.70
CA LEU A 133 1.24 -0.70 4.47
C LEU A 133 1.44 0.81 4.52
N ILE A 134 2.37 1.29 3.74
CA ILE A 134 2.45 2.71 3.35
C ILE A 134 1.56 2.96 2.14
N GLY A 135 1.10 4.20 1.97
CA GLY A 135 0.18 4.59 0.89
C GLY A 135 -1.28 4.45 1.30
N GLU A 136 -2.03 5.53 1.13
CA GLU A 136 -3.41 5.62 1.59
C GLU A 136 -4.39 5.17 0.51
N ASN A 137 -4.09 5.45 -0.77
CA ASN A 137 -5.03 5.32 -1.88
C ASN A 137 -4.92 4.00 -2.66
N GLU A 138 -3.77 3.32 -2.66
CA GLU A 138 -3.54 2.15 -3.51
C GLU A 138 -4.59 1.03 -3.32
N VAL A 139 -5.05 0.82 -2.09
CA VAL A 139 -6.01 -0.28 -1.83
C VAL A 139 -7.42 0.10 -2.25
N PRO A 140 -7.96 1.29 -1.90
CA PRO A 140 -9.22 1.76 -2.44
C PRO A 140 -9.25 1.77 -3.97
N ASP A 141 -8.25 2.35 -4.62
CA ASP A 141 -8.15 2.42 -6.09
C ASP A 141 -8.15 1.02 -6.72
N TRP A 142 -7.35 0.10 -6.19
CA TRP A 142 -7.34 -1.29 -6.64
C TRP A 142 -8.70 -1.99 -6.49
N LEU A 143 -9.37 -1.81 -5.36
CA LEU A 143 -10.68 -2.44 -5.13
C LEU A 143 -11.72 -1.95 -6.13
N GLU A 144 -11.69 -0.64 -6.44
CA GLU A 144 -12.58 -0.03 -7.43
C GLU A 144 -12.26 -0.53 -8.85
N GLU A 145 -10.98 -0.52 -9.25
CA GLU A 145 -10.53 -0.98 -10.58
C GLU A 145 -10.92 -2.43 -10.86
N ASP A 146 -10.78 -3.32 -9.86
CA ASP A 146 -11.13 -4.73 -10.00
C ASP A 146 -12.62 -5.04 -9.70
N GLY A 147 -13.42 -4.00 -9.34
CA GLY A 147 -14.84 -4.13 -8.97
C GLY A 147 -15.07 -5.01 -7.75
N LEU A 148 -14.13 -4.99 -6.81
CA LEU A 148 -14.14 -5.78 -5.57
C LEU A 148 -14.61 -4.97 -4.35
N ASP A 149 -14.67 -3.64 -4.44
CA ASP A 149 -15.08 -2.71 -3.39
C ASP A 149 -16.41 -3.09 -2.74
N LYS A 150 -17.40 -3.47 -3.55
CA LYS A 150 -18.75 -3.89 -3.12
C LYS A 150 -18.80 -5.15 -2.27
N TYR A 151 -17.72 -5.93 -2.21
CA TYR A 151 -17.67 -7.17 -1.41
C TYR A 151 -17.12 -6.94 0.00
N PHE A 152 -16.48 -5.81 0.26
CA PHE A 152 -15.86 -5.51 1.54
C PHE A 152 -16.68 -4.51 2.36
N ASP A 153 -17.04 -4.91 3.57
CA ASP A 153 -17.76 -4.06 4.53
C ASP A 153 -16.83 -3.07 5.25
N SER A 154 -15.53 -3.37 5.31
CA SER A 154 -14.53 -2.49 5.92
C SER A 154 -13.12 -2.70 5.35
N VAL A 155 -12.36 -1.61 5.25
CA VAL A 155 -10.94 -1.61 4.87
C VAL A 155 -10.19 -0.79 5.92
N ILE A 156 -9.28 -1.44 6.63
CA ILE A 156 -8.47 -0.84 7.70
C ILE A 156 -7.01 -0.92 7.29
N LEU A 157 -6.40 0.23 7.08
CA LEU A 157 -5.01 0.36 6.62
C LEU A 157 -4.21 1.14 7.68
N SER A 158 -3.01 0.66 8.01
CA SER A 158 -2.15 1.32 9.00
C SER A 158 -1.80 2.76 8.62
N SER A 159 -1.63 3.05 7.32
CA SER A 159 -1.38 4.40 6.79
C SER A 159 -2.55 5.38 7.03
N VAL A 160 -3.77 4.88 7.17
CA VAL A 160 -4.98 5.69 7.40
C VAL A 160 -5.32 5.79 8.88
N CYS A 161 -5.18 4.70 9.64
CA CYS A 161 -5.49 4.70 11.07
C CYS A 161 -4.30 5.05 11.97
N HIS A 162 -3.10 5.23 11.39
CA HIS A 162 -1.83 5.55 12.05
C HIS A 162 -1.35 4.52 13.09
N LEU A 163 -1.85 3.29 13.01
CA LEU A 163 -1.54 2.16 13.92
C LEU A 163 -1.17 0.91 13.11
N ARG A 164 -0.19 0.17 13.60
CA ARG A 164 0.26 -1.12 13.02
C ARG A 164 -0.18 -2.28 13.89
#